data_f9734ffc16538783a75f83e913abb1b7
#
_entry.id   f9734ffc16538783a75f83e913abb1b7
#
_cell.length_a   1.000
_cell.length_b   1.000
_cell.length_c   1.000
_cell.angle_alpha   90.00
_cell.angle_beta   90.00
_cell.angle_gamma   90.00
#
_symmetry.space_group_name_H-M   'P 1'
#
loop_
_entity.id
_entity.type
_entity.pdbx_description
1 polymer ?
#
loop_
_entity_poly.entity_id
_entity_poly.type
_entity_poly.pdbx_seq_one_letter_code
_entity_poly.pdbx_strand_id
1 'polypeptide(L)'
;YIIENGYGCDVEVTKGSTNPILAALIDNQLDIIFEHWTDNNVALIDPELASGNLVDLGINTPASEQAFFVDRATSEAYGITSVADLKKPGVWELFKDPEDPSKGRITSCISGWTCYTINLVKIMEYGLGDMYTNFDPGSGGALDAAIAGAFAKGQPIVTYYWTPTSLMGKPEIDMVRLTEPAYDKACWDEMMVVVNKIKADGPD
;
A
#
# COMPACT_ATOMS: atom_id res chain seq x y z
N TYR A 1 -18.81 -14.88 9.53
CA TYR A 1 -19.73 -15.88 8.98
C TYR A 1 -19.23 -17.31 9.20
N ILE A 2 -18.03 -17.69 8.71
CA ILE A 2 -17.51 -19.07 8.83
C ILE A 2 -17.33 -19.46 10.31
N ILE A 3 -16.71 -18.60 11.12
CA ILE A 3 -16.49 -18.84 12.54
C ILE A 3 -17.82 -18.96 13.29
N GLU A 4 -18.75 -18.06 13.03
CA GLU A 4 -20.09 -18.07 13.65
C GLU A 4 -20.89 -19.30 13.24
N ASN A 5 -21.05 -19.54 11.93
CA ASN A 5 -21.96 -20.57 11.43
C ASN A 5 -21.32 -21.95 11.30
N GLY A 6 -19.98 -22.02 11.21
CA GLY A 6 -19.25 -23.28 11.12
C GLY A 6 -18.81 -23.83 12.48
N TYR A 7 -18.52 -22.93 13.43
CA TYR A 7 -17.97 -23.30 14.74
C TYR A 7 -18.81 -22.85 15.93
N GLY A 8 -19.87 -22.05 15.70
CA GLY A 8 -20.79 -21.62 16.74
C GLY A 8 -20.22 -20.61 17.73
N CYS A 9 -19.20 -19.86 17.33
CA CYS A 9 -18.61 -18.80 18.14
C CYS A 9 -19.40 -17.49 17.96
N ASP A 10 -19.50 -16.68 19.02
CA ASP A 10 -19.92 -15.29 18.88
C ASP A 10 -18.75 -14.49 18.29
N VAL A 11 -19.03 -13.68 17.26
CA VAL A 11 -18.01 -12.90 16.54
C VAL A 11 -18.34 -11.42 16.56
N GLU A 12 -17.49 -10.63 17.18
CA GLU A 12 -17.50 -9.18 17.08
C GLU A 12 -16.43 -8.71 16.09
N VAL A 13 -16.80 -7.81 15.18
CA VAL A 13 -15.89 -7.29 14.15
C VAL A 13 -15.47 -5.86 14.48
N THR A 14 -14.20 -5.69 14.83
CA THR A 14 -13.58 -4.38 15.02
C THR A 14 -12.92 -3.92 13.73
N LYS A 15 -13.27 -2.71 13.26
CA LYS A 15 -12.66 -2.10 12.07
C LYS A 15 -11.59 -1.10 12.49
N GLY A 16 -10.49 -1.07 11.74
CA GLY A 16 -9.40 -0.13 11.97
C GLY A 16 -8.35 -0.21 10.88
N SER A 17 -7.40 0.72 10.90
CA SER A 17 -6.20 0.65 10.07
C SER A 17 -5.14 -0.25 10.72
N THR A 18 -4.17 -0.69 9.91
CA THR A 18 -3.20 -1.74 10.30
C THR A 18 -2.51 -1.49 11.64
N ASN A 19 -1.92 -0.30 11.83
CA ASN A 19 -1.12 -0.05 13.04
C ASN A 19 -1.95 -0.09 14.33
N PRO A 20 -3.12 0.57 14.45
CA PRO A 20 -3.99 0.44 15.62
C PRO A 20 -4.52 -0.98 15.85
N ILE A 21 -4.85 -1.71 14.80
CA ILE A 21 -5.35 -3.10 14.91
C ILE A 21 -4.24 -4.04 15.42
N LEU A 22 -3.00 -3.89 14.94
CA LEU A 22 -1.88 -4.68 15.44
C LEU A 22 -1.57 -4.36 16.91
N ALA A 23 -1.62 -3.11 17.32
CA ALA A 23 -1.46 -2.73 18.72
C ALA A 23 -2.55 -3.37 19.60
N ALA A 24 -3.81 -3.31 19.18
CA ALA A 24 -4.92 -3.91 19.91
C ALA A 24 -4.80 -5.45 20.02
N LEU A 25 -4.27 -6.10 18.97
CA LEU A 25 -3.98 -7.54 19.00
C LEU A 25 -2.88 -7.87 20.02
N ILE A 26 -1.78 -7.13 20.01
CA ILE A 26 -0.66 -7.29 20.95
C ILE A 26 -1.11 -7.10 22.42
N ASP A 27 -1.99 -6.12 22.63
CA ASP A 27 -2.56 -5.79 23.94
C ASP A 27 -3.71 -6.73 24.35
N ASN A 28 -3.96 -7.82 23.63
CA ASN A 28 -5.04 -8.80 23.87
C ASN A 28 -6.45 -8.17 23.89
N GLN A 29 -6.66 -7.09 23.12
CA GLN A 29 -7.96 -6.46 22.91
C GLN A 29 -8.70 -7.06 21.69
N LEU A 30 -7.98 -7.82 20.87
CA LEU A 30 -8.48 -8.59 19.73
C LEU A 30 -7.93 -10.02 19.81
N ASP A 31 -8.75 -11.00 19.42
CA ASP A 31 -8.35 -12.41 19.43
C ASP A 31 -7.65 -12.84 18.15
N ILE A 32 -8.00 -12.24 17.00
CA ILE A 32 -7.47 -12.67 15.69
C ILE A 32 -7.55 -11.54 14.67
N ILE A 33 -6.58 -11.53 13.74
CA ILE A 33 -6.64 -10.75 12.50
C ILE A 33 -6.45 -11.66 11.29
N PHE A 34 -7.11 -11.36 10.18
CA PHE A 34 -7.06 -12.17 8.95
C PHE A 34 -6.24 -11.54 7.84
N GLU A 35 -5.83 -10.29 7.98
CA GLU A 35 -5.00 -9.60 7.00
C GLU A 35 -3.81 -8.95 7.70
N HIS A 36 -2.65 -9.60 7.58
CA HIS A 36 -1.39 -9.06 8.03
C HIS A 36 -0.34 -9.21 6.92
N TRP A 37 0.20 -8.08 6.49
CA TRP A 37 1.31 -8.00 5.53
C TRP A 37 2.63 -8.14 6.31
N THR A 38 3.11 -9.36 6.43
CA THR A 38 4.17 -9.76 7.37
C THR A 38 5.41 -8.90 7.25
N ASP A 39 5.97 -8.76 6.05
CA ASP A 39 7.22 -8.01 5.84
C ASP A 39 7.12 -6.52 6.20
N ASN A 40 5.92 -5.95 6.22
CA ASN A 40 5.71 -4.55 6.55
C ASN A 40 5.84 -4.24 8.05
N ASN A 41 5.73 -5.25 8.92
CA ASN A 41 5.61 -5.06 10.37
C ASN A 41 6.47 -6.04 11.19
N VAL A 42 7.52 -6.59 10.61
CA VAL A 42 8.44 -7.56 11.25
C VAL A 42 8.91 -7.10 12.62
N ALA A 43 9.38 -5.85 12.73
CA ALA A 43 9.90 -5.30 13.98
C ALA A 43 8.86 -5.23 15.11
N LEU A 44 7.58 -5.18 14.79
CA LEU A 44 6.49 -5.14 15.76
C LEU A 44 6.01 -6.54 16.12
N ILE A 45 5.92 -7.45 15.17
CA ILE A 45 5.25 -8.75 15.33
C ILE A 45 6.22 -9.88 15.72
N ASP A 46 7.45 -9.90 15.18
CA ASP A 46 8.40 -10.98 15.45
C ASP A 46 8.73 -11.16 16.95
N PRO A 47 8.92 -10.08 17.75
CA PRO A 47 9.10 -10.24 19.20
C PRO A 47 7.91 -10.91 19.90
N GLU A 48 6.68 -10.62 19.44
CA GLU A 48 5.45 -11.16 20.00
C GLU A 48 5.25 -12.65 19.64
N LEU A 49 5.63 -13.02 18.42
CA LEU A 49 5.69 -14.43 18.00
C LEU A 49 6.76 -15.19 18.78
N ALA A 50 7.95 -14.61 18.95
CA ALA A 50 9.06 -15.23 19.67
C ALA A 50 8.76 -15.41 21.17
N SER A 51 8.00 -14.51 21.79
CA SER A 51 7.58 -14.61 23.20
C SER A 51 6.40 -15.58 23.40
N GLY A 52 5.69 -15.95 22.32
CA GLY A 52 4.47 -16.75 22.38
C GLY A 52 3.22 -15.94 22.75
N ASN A 53 3.29 -14.62 22.79
CA ASN A 53 2.13 -13.75 22.96
C ASN A 53 1.18 -13.82 21.75
N LEU A 54 1.75 -13.98 20.56
CA LEU A 54 1.01 -14.20 19.32
C LEU A 54 1.37 -15.55 18.69
N VAL A 55 0.44 -16.08 17.87
CA VAL A 55 0.63 -17.31 17.10
C VAL A 55 0.31 -17.03 15.63
N ASP A 56 1.25 -17.37 14.74
CA ASP A 56 1.02 -17.35 13.30
C ASP A 56 0.21 -18.62 12.90
N LEU A 57 -0.97 -18.41 12.33
CA LEU A 57 -1.86 -19.47 11.86
C LEU A 57 -1.61 -19.84 10.38
N GLY A 58 -0.64 -19.21 9.74
CA GLY A 58 -0.23 -19.48 8.37
C GLY A 58 -0.82 -18.52 7.33
N ILE A 59 -0.45 -18.76 6.09
CA ILE A 59 -0.81 -17.88 4.96
C ILE A 59 -2.24 -18.15 4.51
N ASN A 60 -3.10 -17.14 4.60
CA ASN A 60 -4.49 -17.22 4.13
C ASN A 60 -4.68 -16.70 2.69
N THR A 61 -3.80 -15.81 2.20
CA THR A 61 -3.87 -15.23 0.85
C THR A 61 -2.51 -15.32 0.16
N PRO A 62 -2.20 -16.48 -0.45
CA PRO A 62 -0.93 -16.65 -1.16
C PRO A 62 -0.86 -15.76 -2.40
N ALA A 63 0.37 -15.39 -2.80
CA ALA A 63 0.65 -14.54 -3.95
C ALA A 63 0.03 -13.12 -3.88
N SER A 64 -0.21 -12.62 -2.68
CA SER A 64 -0.54 -11.20 -2.48
C SER A 64 0.66 -10.34 -2.86
N GLU A 65 0.40 -9.24 -3.55
CA GLU A 65 1.43 -8.26 -3.89
C GLU A 65 0.91 -6.83 -3.72
N GLN A 66 1.84 -5.92 -3.47
CA GLN A 66 1.58 -4.48 -3.41
C GLN A 66 2.63 -3.77 -4.27
N ALA A 67 2.21 -2.77 -5.05
CA ALA A 67 3.08 -2.08 -5.99
C ALA A 67 2.55 -0.70 -6.38
N PHE A 68 3.33 0.02 -7.18
CA PHE A 68 2.82 1.15 -7.96
C PHE A 68 2.24 0.64 -9.28
N PHE A 69 1.11 1.21 -9.65
CA PHE A 69 0.36 0.91 -10.87
C PHE A 69 0.07 2.17 -11.66
N VAL A 70 -0.08 2.02 -12.97
CA VAL A 70 -0.56 3.06 -13.88
C VAL A 70 -1.70 2.49 -14.74
N ASP A 71 -2.66 3.30 -15.15
CA ASP A 71 -3.68 2.85 -16.09
C ASP A 71 -3.04 2.40 -17.42
N ARG A 72 -3.59 1.34 -18.04
CA ARG A 72 -3.01 0.74 -19.26
C ARG A 72 -2.92 1.73 -20.42
N ALA A 73 -3.94 2.54 -20.61
CA ALA A 73 -3.97 3.49 -21.73
C ALA A 73 -2.80 4.48 -21.65
N THR A 74 -2.51 5.01 -20.45
CA THR A 74 -1.36 5.89 -20.22
C THR A 74 -0.05 5.14 -20.33
N SER A 75 0.03 3.90 -19.77
CA SER A 75 1.22 3.05 -19.91
C SER A 75 1.61 2.84 -21.37
N GLU A 76 0.66 2.45 -22.22
CA GLU A 76 0.89 2.17 -23.64
C GLU A 76 1.19 3.44 -24.44
N ALA A 77 0.48 4.53 -24.17
CA ALA A 77 0.65 5.78 -24.90
C ALA A 77 2.02 6.44 -24.65
N TYR A 78 2.57 6.30 -23.45
CA TYR A 78 3.80 6.99 -23.01
C TYR A 78 4.96 6.04 -22.70
N GLY A 79 4.77 4.74 -22.87
CA GLY A 79 5.80 3.72 -22.59
C GLY A 79 6.21 3.68 -21.11
N ILE A 80 5.24 3.77 -20.19
CA ILE A 80 5.45 3.76 -18.75
C ILE A 80 5.24 2.33 -18.25
N THR A 81 6.33 1.60 -17.98
CA THR A 81 6.31 0.20 -17.56
C THR A 81 7.07 -0.06 -16.27
N SER A 82 7.84 0.93 -15.82
CA SER A 82 8.66 0.86 -14.61
C SER A 82 8.57 2.15 -13.80
N VAL A 83 8.94 2.11 -12.53
CA VAL A 83 9.04 3.31 -11.68
C VAL A 83 10.11 4.29 -12.21
N ALA A 84 11.12 3.80 -12.92
CA ALA A 84 12.13 4.64 -13.56
C ALA A 84 11.55 5.50 -14.69
N ASP A 85 10.51 5.03 -15.36
CA ASP A 85 9.84 5.76 -16.44
C ASP A 85 9.09 7.00 -15.95
N LEU A 86 8.69 7.03 -14.68
CA LEU A 86 8.05 8.19 -14.05
C LEU A 86 8.97 9.43 -14.02
N LYS A 87 10.30 9.26 -14.19
CA LYS A 87 11.27 10.36 -14.29
C LYS A 87 11.44 10.91 -15.69
N LYS A 88 10.84 10.30 -16.70
CA LYS A 88 10.94 10.79 -18.09
C LYS A 88 10.37 12.21 -18.19
N PRO A 89 10.98 13.09 -19.00
CA PRO A 89 10.48 14.45 -19.19
C PRO A 89 8.99 14.46 -19.59
N GLY A 90 8.20 15.29 -18.93
CA GLY A 90 6.77 15.46 -19.20
C GLY A 90 5.85 14.39 -18.61
N VAL A 91 6.36 13.27 -18.06
CA VAL A 91 5.52 12.20 -17.54
C VAL A 91 4.76 12.63 -16.28
N TRP A 92 5.41 13.33 -15.35
CA TRP A 92 4.73 13.82 -14.15
C TRP A 92 3.56 14.74 -14.46
N GLU A 93 3.62 15.47 -15.58
CA GLU A 93 2.56 16.39 -16.02
C GLU A 93 1.25 15.67 -16.38
N LEU A 94 1.32 14.38 -16.74
CA LEU A 94 0.13 13.55 -16.99
C LEU A 94 -0.69 13.34 -15.71
N PHE A 95 -0.03 13.37 -14.58
CA PHE A 95 -0.57 13.05 -13.25
C PHE A 95 -0.63 14.28 -12.34
N LYS A 96 -0.75 15.48 -12.90
CA LYS A 96 -0.70 16.73 -12.11
C LYS A 96 -1.51 16.68 -10.83
N ASP A 97 -0.85 17.07 -9.74
CA ASP A 97 -1.50 17.19 -8.45
C ASP A 97 -2.38 18.45 -8.42
N PRO A 98 -3.71 18.33 -8.17
CA PRO A 98 -4.58 19.49 -8.06
C PRO A 98 -4.23 20.45 -6.91
N GLU A 99 -3.55 19.96 -5.87
CA GLU A 99 -3.16 20.76 -4.70
C GLU A 99 -1.77 21.37 -4.85
N ASP A 100 -0.89 20.72 -5.62
CA ASP A 100 0.43 21.24 -6.02
C ASP A 100 0.66 21.03 -7.53
N PRO A 101 0.19 21.94 -8.39
CA PRO A 101 0.32 21.79 -9.83
C PRO A 101 1.75 21.79 -10.38
N SER A 102 2.75 22.04 -9.53
CA SER A 102 4.16 21.92 -9.89
C SER A 102 4.68 20.47 -9.84
N LYS A 103 3.87 19.54 -9.30
CA LYS A 103 4.18 18.12 -9.15
C LYS A 103 3.12 17.21 -9.77
N GLY A 104 3.51 15.97 -10.01
CA GLY A 104 2.58 14.86 -10.21
C GLY A 104 2.07 14.32 -8.87
N ARG A 105 0.92 13.65 -8.88
CA ARG A 105 0.36 12.96 -7.72
C ARG A 105 0.51 11.45 -7.88
N ILE A 106 1.20 10.80 -6.95
CA ILE A 106 1.05 9.36 -6.74
C ILE A 106 -0.01 9.18 -5.66
N THR A 107 -1.18 8.65 -6.03
CA THR A 107 -2.23 8.31 -5.06
C THR A 107 -1.75 7.10 -4.27
N SER A 108 -1.36 7.32 -3.03
CA SER A 108 -0.69 6.33 -2.18
C SER A 108 -1.68 5.58 -1.30
N CYS A 109 -1.18 4.76 -0.39
CA CYS A 109 -1.99 4.21 0.67
C CYS A 109 -2.19 5.24 1.80
N ILE A 110 -3.08 4.93 2.74
CA ILE A 110 -3.41 5.86 3.84
C ILE A 110 -2.34 5.85 4.93
N SER A 111 -2.19 6.98 5.63
CA SER A 111 -1.19 7.17 6.70
C SER A 111 -1.32 6.18 7.87
N GLY A 112 -2.51 5.61 8.10
CA GLY A 112 -2.73 4.55 9.10
C GLY A 112 -2.20 3.17 8.70
N TRP A 113 -1.75 2.99 7.45
CA TRP A 113 -1.13 1.75 6.96
C TRP A 113 0.38 1.92 6.85
N THR A 114 1.12 0.87 7.14
CA THR A 114 2.60 0.91 7.06
C THR A 114 3.10 1.23 5.65
N CYS A 115 2.39 0.82 4.62
CA CYS A 115 2.74 1.11 3.22
C CYS A 115 2.81 2.61 2.89
N TYR A 116 2.14 3.49 3.63
CA TYR A 116 2.27 4.94 3.41
C TYR A 116 3.72 5.41 3.58
N THR A 117 4.34 5.05 4.70
CA THR A 117 5.74 5.41 4.97
C THR A 117 6.70 4.65 4.06
N ILE A 118 6.42 3.38 3.75
CA ILE A 118 7.19 2.62 2.76
C ILE A 118 7.17 3.32 1.40
N ASN A 119 6.01 3.75 0.92
CA ASN A 119 5.90 4.45 -0.35
C ASN A 119 6.60 5.82 -0.33
N LEU A 120 6.53 6.55 0.80
CA LEU A 120 7.27 7.79 0.97
C LEU A 120 8.77 7.56 0.78
N VAL A 121 9.34 6.58 1.48
CA VAL A 121 10.77 6.23 1.35
C VAL A 121 11.09 5.77 -0.08
N LYS A 122 10.29 4.91 -0.68
CA LYS A 122 10.47 4.46 -2.07
C LYS A 122 10.45 5.63 -3.07
N ILE A 123 9.50 6.57 -2.94
CA ILE A 123 9.42 7.75 -3.80
C ILE A 123 10.70 8.60 -3.69
N MET A 124 11.24 8.76 -2.49
CA MET A 124 12.49 9.49 -2.28
C MET A 124 13.69 8.75 -2.85
N GLU A 125 13.85 7.47 -2.55
CA GLU A 125 14.97 6.65 -3.02
C GLU A 125 14.96 6.43 -4.54
N TYR A 126 13.79 6.40 -5.16
CA TYR A 126 13.68 6.38 -6.62
C TYR A 126 13.96 7.73 -7.26
N GLY A 127 14.24 8.79 -6.47
CA GLY A 127 14.48 10.15 -6.96
C GLY A 127 13.22 10.78 -7.57
N LEU A 128 12.06 10.47 -7.03
CA LEU A 128 10.76 10.99 -7.48
C LEU A 128 10.23 12.11 -6.55
N GLY A 129 10.83 12.33 -5.38
CA GLY A 129 10.30 13.23 -4.34
C GLY A 129 10.16 14.69 -4.75
N ASP A 130 11.03 15.18 -5.66
CA ASP A 130 10.91 16.54 -6.21
C ASP A 130 9.82 16.66 -7.27
N MET A 131 9.43 15.53 -7.88
CA MET A 131 8.51 15.49 -9.04
C MET A 131 7.11 15.04 -8.68
N TYR A 132 6.93 14.31 -7.58
CA TYR A 132 5.66 13.71 -7.20
C TYR A 132 5.34 13.93 -5.72
N THR A 133 4.06 14.11 -5.42
CA THR A 133 3.52 14.05 -4.06
C THR A 133 3.13 12.61 -3.72
N ASN A 134 3.38 12.18 -2.47
CA ASN A 134 2.86 10.94 -1.90
C ASN A 134 1.49 11.25 -1.28
N PHE A 135 0.43 11.20 -2.08
CA PHE A 135 -0.90 11.68 -1.68
C PHE A 135 -1.65 10.62 -0.84
N ASP A 136 -2.06 11.03 0.36
CA ASP A 136 -2.93 10.22 1.23
C ASP A 136 -4.41 10.42 0.85
N PRO A 137 -5.11 9.39 0.37
CA PRO A 137 -6.55 9.50 0.06
C PRO A 137 -7.46 9.55 1.30
N GLY A 138 -6.92 9.35 2.50
CA GLY A 138 -7.62 9.40 3.78
C GLY A 138 -8.36 8.12 4.18
N SER A 139 -8.71 7.25 3.25
CA SER A 139 -9.30 5.94 3.52
C SER A 139 -9.13 4.98 2.35
N GLY A 140 -9.21 3.66 2.62
CA GLY A 140 -9.19 2.65 1.56
C GLY A 140 -10.33 2.83 0.55
N GLY A 141 -11.53 3.16 1.02
CA GLY A 141 -12.66 3.46 0.12
C GLY A 141 -12.44 4.70 -0.74
N ALA A 142 -11.73 5.72 -0.23
CA ALA A 142 -11.36 6.89 -1.03
C ALA A 142 -10.28 6.56 -2.07
N LEU A 143 -9.34 5.66 -1.74
CA LEU A 143 -8.37 5.12 -2.71
C LEU A 143 -9.08 4.38 -3.84
N ASP A 144 -10.01 3.48 -3.50
CA ASP A 144 -10.84 2.76 -4.48
C ASP A 144 -11.63 3.74 -5.37
N ALA A 145 -12.23 4.76 -4.76
CA ALA A 145 -13.00 5.78 -5.47
C ALA A 145 -12.12 6.64 -6.39
N ALA A 146 -10.90 6.95 -5.98
CA ALA A 146 -9.94 7.70 -6.83
C ALA A 146 -9.58 6.91 -8.08
N ILE A 147 -9.28 5.60 -7.93
CA ILE A 147 -8.97 4.71 -9.07
C ILE A 147 -10.20 4.59 -9.98
N ALA A 148 -11.36 4.17 -9.43
CA ALA A 148 -12.57 4.00 -10.21
C ALA A 148 -13.01 5.30 -10.91
N GLY A 149 -12.84 6.44 -10.24
CA GLY A 149 -13.15 7.76 -10.79
C GLY A 149 -12.24 8.17 -11.95
N ALA A 150 -10.95 7.84 -11.89
CA ALA A 150 -10.01 8.07 -12.98
C ALA A 150 -10.41 7.24 -14.22
N PHE A 151 -10.67 5.95 -14.04
CA PHE A 151 -11.13 5.07 -15.13
C PHE A 151 -12.46 5.53 -15.74
N ALA A 152 -13.45 5.88 -14.91
CA ALA A 152 -14.75 6.36 -15.40
C ALA A 152 -14.65 7.66 -16.23
N LYS A 153 -13.61 8.48 -15.98
CA LYS A 153 -13.37 9.74 -16.68
C LYS A 153 -12.34 9.62 -17.82
N GLY A 154 -11.71 8.46 -17.99
CA GLY A 154 -10.59 8.27 -18.91
C GLY A 154 -9.39 9.16 -18.58
N GLN A 155 -9.12 9.40 -17.29
CA GLN A 155 -8.03 10.23 -16.80
C GLN A 155 -6.81 9.39 -16.42
N PRO A 156 -5.59 9.82 -16.74
CA PRO A 156 -4.38 9.19 -16.27
C PRO A 156 -4.33 9.10 -14.75
N ILE A 157 -3.86 7.95 -14.25
CA ILE A 157 -3.63 7.76 -12.82
C ILE A 157 -2.36 6.94 -12.59
N VAL A 158 -1.51 7.39 -11.67
CA VAL A 158 -0.47 6.59 -11.03
C VAL A 158 -0.82 6.44 -9.55
N THR A 159 -0.83 5.20 -9.08
CA THR A 159 -1.33 4.87 -7.74
C THR A 159 -0.58 3.70 -7.11
N TYR A 160 -0.51 3.67 -5.79
CA TYR A 160 -0.29 2.45 -5.04
C TYR A 160 -1.57 1.62 -5.04
N TYR A 161 -1.43 0.31 -5.16
CA TYR A 161 -2.52 -0.61 -4.88
C TYR A 161 -1.99 -2.01 -4.56
N TRP A 162 -2.89 -2.96 -4.30
CA TRP A 162 -2.53 -4.34 -3.97
C TRP A 162 -3.49 -5.34 -4.63
N THR A 163 -3.04 -6.59 -4.71
CA THR A 163 -3.83 -7.72 -5.20
C THR A 163 -3.76 -8.90 -4.22
N PRO A 164 -4.81 -9.75 -4.17
CA PRO A 164 -6.07 -9.67 -4.91
C PRO A 164 -7.09 -8.73 -4.22
N THR A 165 -7.84 -7.97 -5.01
CA THR A 165 -8.97 -7.16 -4.52
C THR A 165 -10.16 -7.23 -5.46
N SER A 166 -11.34 -6.90 -4.96
CA SER A 166 -12.55 -6.83 -5.79
C SER A 166 -12.48 -5.71 -6.84
N LEU A 167 -11.74 -4.63 -6.57
CA LEU A 167 -11.54 -3.54 -7.53
C LEU A 167 -10.71 -4.00 -8.72
N MET A 168 -9.56 -4.67 -8.46
CA MET A 168 -8.68 -5.17 -9.51
C MET A 168 -9.30 -6.31 -10.35
N GLY A 169 -10.33 -6.96 -9.82
CA GLY A 169 -11.11 -7.97 -10.56
C GLY A 169 -12.16 -7.43 -11.50
N LYS A 170 -12.39 -6.11 -11.53
CA LYS A 170 -13.38 -5.50 -12.41
C LYS A 170 -12.82 -5.32 -13.82
N PRO A 171 -13.56 -5.71 -14.87
CA PRO A 171 -13.10 -5.61 -16.26
C PRO A 171 -12.77 -4.19 -16.71
N GLU A 172 -13.43 -3.18 -16.15
CA GLU A 172 -13.19 -1.78 -16.45
C GLU A 172 -11.94 -1.18 -15.79
N ILE A 173 -11.32 -1.88 -14.84
CA ILE A 173 -10.12 -1.43 -14.12
C ILE A 173 -8.91 -2.20 -14.66
N ASP A 174 -8.28 -1.63 -15.66
CA ASP A 174 -7.12 -2.25 -16.31
C ASP A 174 -5.85 -1.46 -16.02
N MET A 175 -5.12 -1.90 -14.99
CA MET A 175 -3.89 -1.29 -14.53
C MET A 175 -2.67 -2.13 -14.87
N VAL A 176 -1.58 -1.45 -15.19
CA VAL A 176 -0.26 -2.04 -15.39
C VAL A 176 0.55 -1.86 -14.12
N ARG A 177 1.04 -2.95 -13.56
CA ARG A 177 2.01 -2.91 -12.46
C ARG A 177 3.34 -2.36 -12.98
N LEU A 178 3.85 -1.33 -12.33
CA LEU A 178 5.18 -0.81 -12.65
C LEU A 178 6.27 -1.74 -12.14
N THR A 179 7.24 -2.03 -12.98
CA THR A 179 8.43 -2.79 -12.57
C THR A 179 9.27 -1.93 -11.62
N GLU A 180 9.63 -2.52 -10.50
CA GLU A 180 10.53 -1.96 -9.49
C GLU A 180 11.82 -2.79 -9.45
N PRO A 181 12.90 -2.32 -8.81
CA PRO A 181 14.06 -3.17 -8.50
C PRO A 181 13.62 -4.48 -7.84
N ALA A 182 14.28 -5.58 -8.18
CA ALA A 182 13.96 -6.87 -7.62
C ALA A 182 14.06 -6.83 -6.08
N TYR A 183 13.15 -7.54 -5.40
CA TYR A 183 13.20 -7.66 -3.95
C TYR A 183 14.55 -8.25 -3.51
N ASP A 184 15.20 -7.56 -2.61
CA ASP A 184 16.39 -8.00 -1.88
C ASP A 184 16.14 -7.80 -0.39
N LYS A 185 16.28 -8.87 0.40
CA LYS A 185 15.95 -8.81 1.83
C LYS A 185 16.83 -7.84 2.60
N ALA A 186 18.12 -7.75 2.28
CA ALA A 186 19.02 -6.85 3.00
C ALA A 186 18.66 -5.39 2.74
N CYS A 187 18.40 -5.04 1.48
CA CYS A 187 17.91 -3.72 1.09
C CYS A 187 16.54 -3.40 1.74
N TRP A 188 15.65 -4.38 1.79
CA TRP A 188 14.36 -4.22 2.46
C TRP A 188 14.51 -3.95 3.96
N ASP A 189 15.35 -4.71 4.65
CA ASP A 189 15.61 -4.53 6.08
C ASP A 189 16.20 -3.14 6.38
N GLU A 190 17.14 -2.66 5.55
CA GLU A 190 17.69 -1.30 5.65
C GLU A 190 16.61 -0.23 5.45
N MET A 191 15.77 -0.38 4.43
CA MET A 191 14.64 0.51 4.19
C MET A 191 13.68 0.53 5.38
N MET A 192 13.38 -0.62 5.98
CA MET A 192 12.47 -0.72 7.13
C MET A 192 13.03 -0.05 8.39
N VAL A 193 14.34 0.05 8.55
CA VAL A 193 14.94 0.88 9.62
C VAL A 193 14.56 2.35 9.44
N VAL A 194 14.65 2.87 8.22
CA VAL A 194 14.25 4.25 7.89
C VAL A 194 12.74 4.44 8.09
N VAL A 195 11.93 3.51 7.58
CA VAL A 195 10.47 3.53 7.73
C VAL A 195 10.06 3.58 9.21
N ASN A 196 10.65 2.73 10.05
CA ASN A 196 10.33 2.69 11.46
C ASN A 196 10.78 3.97 12.19
N LYS A 197 11.90 4.57 11.80
CA LYS A 197 12.35 5.85 12.33
C LYS A 197 11.35 6.97 11.98
N ILE A 198 10.94 7.08 10.72
CA ILE A 198 9.94 8.06 10.29
C ILE A 198 8.62 7.86 11.03
N LYS A 199 8.20 6.61 11.26
CA LYS A 199 6.97 6.32 12.04
C LYS A 199 7.08 6.78 13.50
N ALA A 200 8.26 6.72 14.10
CA ALA A 200 8.48 7.12 15.49
C ALA A 200 8.64 8.64 15.64
N ASP A 201 9.39 9.27 14.75
CA ASP A 201 9.85 10.66 14.89
C ASP A 201 9.03 11.65 14.04
N GLY A 202 8.28 11.14 13.06
CA GLY A 202 7.66 11.91 12.00
C GLY A 202 8.59 12.09 10.78
N PRO A 203 8.06 12.47 9.62
CA PRO A 203 8.87 12.84 8.47
C PRO A 203 9.51 14.21 8.73
N ASP A 204 10.84 14.27 8.74
CA ASP A 204 11.60 15.53 8.72
C ASP A 204 11.61 16.14 7.30
#